data_ce59c0f7c604511077dc958c9b041e78
#
_entry.id   ce59c0f7c604511077dc958c9b041e78
#
_cell.length_a   1.000
_cell.length_b   1.000
_cell.length_c   1.000
_cell.angle_alpha   90.00
_cell.angle_beta   90.00
_cell.angle_gamma   90.00
#
_symmetry.space_group_name_H-M   'P 1'
#
loop_
_entity.id
_entity.type
_entity.pdbx_description
1 polymer ?
#
loop_
_entity_poly.entity_id
_entity_poly.type
_entity_poly.pdbx_seq_one_letter_code
_entity_poly.pdbx_strand_id
1 'polypeptide(L)'
;YSAMEEDDCFYGFGEKAGLLNKNKAFLRERATDAMGYDAEKMDTLYKHIPFYIRLRRATRKAVGVYYNNFYESVFNMGCEKSNYWPRYTYWQADGGDIDLFLLAGGSIRRVVDNYTLLTGRPALLPKRALGYQGSSMYYPELEKDSDDAVLDFIDTIKEEGFPIDGFHL
;
A
#
# COMPACT_ATOMS: atom_id res chain seq x y z
N TYR A 1 1.09 -21.30 -5.10
CA TYR A 1 1.87 -21.10 -6.33
C TYR A 1 0.97 -20.83 -7.52
N SER A 2 1.38 -19.94 -8.40
CA SER A 2 0.68 -19.62 -9.66
C SER A 2 1.71 -19.43 -10.78
N ALA A 3 1.47 -20.04 -11.94
CA ALA A 3 2.31 -19.81 -13.12
C ALA A 3 2.18 -18.35 -13.59
N MET A 4 3.26 -17.80 -14.13
CA MET A 4 3.28 -16.44 -14.66
C MET A 4 4.06 -16.38 -15.98
N GLU A 5 3.73 -15.37 -16.78
CA GLU A 5 4.51 -15.02 -17.95
C GLU A 5 5.59 -13.99 -17.57
N GLU A 6 6.65 -13.90 -18.36
CA GLU A 6 7.77 -13.01 -18.07
C GLU A 6 7.38 -11.52 -18.04
N ASP A 7 6.41 -11.14 -18.87
CA ASP A 7 5.93 -9.76 -19.05
C ASP A 7 4.66 -9.43 -18.24
N ASP A 8 4.20 -10.34 -17.36
CA ASP A 8 3.12 -10.04 -16.44
C ASP A 8 3.50 -8.87 -15.54
N CYS A 9 2.55 -7.96 -15.28
CA CYS A 9 2.72 -6.85 -14.37
C CYS A 9 1.90 -7.07 -13.10
N PHE A 10 2.46 -6.65 -11.97
CA PHE A 10 1.83 -6.78 -10.66
C PHE A 10 1.80 -5.42 -9.96
N TYR A 11 0.61 -4.98 -9.54
CA TYR A 11 0.39 -3.68 -8.93
C TYR A 11 -0.43 -3.85 -7.65
N GLY A 12 -0.19 -3.02 -6.63
CA GLY A 12 -0.91 -3.08 -5.36
C GLY A 12 0.02 -3.32 -4.17
N PHE A 13 -0.35 -4.24 -3.28
CA PHE A 13 0.36 -4.57 -2.04
C PHE A 13 0.40 -3.40 -1.02
N GLY A 14 -0.58 -2.50 -1.06
CA GLY A 14 -0.64 -1.35 -0.16
C GLY A 14 0.53 -0.39 -0.32
N GLU A 15 1.18 -0.06 0.78
CA GLU A 15 2.37 0.78 0.82
C GLU A 15 3.63 -0.06 0.66
N LYS A 16 4.29 0.09 -0.48
CA LYS A 16 5.55 -0.60 -0.79
C LYS A 16 6.53 0.35 -1.48
N ALA A 17 7.74 0.40 -0.98
CA ALA A 17 8.83 1.12 -1.62
C ALA A 17 9.19 0.55 -3.00
N GLY A 18 9.98 1.28 -3.78
CA GLY A 18 10.51 0.87 -5.06
C GLY A 18 9.54 1.05 -6.23
N LEU A 19 9.72 0.28 -7.28
CA LEU A 19 8.99 0.41 -8.54
C LEU A 19 7.49 0.09 -8.39
N LEU A 20 6.65 0.78 -9.18
CA LEU A 20 5.21 0.55 -9.22
C LEU A 20 4.86 -0.89 -9.68
N ASN A 21 5.52 -1.38 -10.72
CA ASN A 21 5.39 -2.77 -11.16
C ASN A 21 6.29 -3.66 -10.30
N LYS A 22 5.67 -4.56 -9.56
CA LYS A 22 6.36 -5.49 -8.63
C LYS A 22 6.77 -6.82 -9.29
N ASN A 23 6.83 -6.91 -10.63
CA ASN A 23 7.41 -8.07 -11.29
C ASN A 23 8.87 -8.26 -10.85
N LYS A 24 9.24 -9.49 -10.50
CA LYS A 24 10.52 -9.88 -9.92
C LYS A 24 10.79 -9.39 -8.50
N ALA A 25 9.79 -8.83 -7.82
CA ALA A 25 9.92 -8.46 -6.43
C ALA A 25 9.67 -9.64 -5.47
N PHE A 26 10.33 -9.60 -4.33
CA PHE A 26 9.98 -10.37 -3.14
C PHE A 26 9.48 -9.37 -2.11
N LEU A 27 8.23 -9.50 -1.68
CA LEU A 27 7.55 -8.53 -0.84
C LEU A 27 7.11 -9.18 0.45
N ARG A 28 7.32 -8.46 1.56
CA ARG A 28 6.86 -8.88 2.87
C ARG A 28 5.63 -8.06 3.26
N GLU A 29 4.57 -8.73 3.68
CA GLU A 29 3.37 -8.12 4.24
C GLU A 29 3.41 -8.20 5.76
N ARG A 30 3.67 -7.05 6.38
CA ARG A 30 3.73 -6.86 7.81
C ARG A 30 3.54 -5.37 8.11
N ALA A 31 2.67 -5.03 9.05
CA ALA A 31 2.58 -3.66 9.56
C ALA A 31 3.78 -3.38 10.47
N THR A 32 4.59 -2.40 10.12
CA THR A 32 5.84 -2.09 10.83
C THR A 32 5.97 -0.57 10.97
N ASP A 33 6.39 -0.11 12.15
CA ASP A 33 6.80 1.28 12.32
C ASP A 33 8.14 1.49 11.61
N ALA A 34 8.06 2.09 10.42
CA ALA A 34 9.17 2.20 9.48
C ALA A 34 9.98 3.48 9.72
N MET A 35 10.58 3.62 10.89
CA MET A 35 11.46 4.73 11.23
C MET A 35 12.71 4.74 10.33
N GLY A 36 12.93 5.87 9.64
CA GLY A 36 14.12 6.05 8.81
C GLY A 36 14.20 5.08 7.62
N TYR A 37 13.08 4.80 6.95
CA TYR A 37 13.04 3.83 5.86
C TYR A 37 13.78 4.28 4.60
N ASP A 38 14.32 3.30 3.88
CA ASP A 38 14.87 3.47 2.53
C ASP A 38 13.76 3.29 1.49
N ALA A 39 13.40 4.37 0.79
CA ALA A 39 12.31 4.39 -0.19
C ALA A 39 12.52 3.49 -1.42
N GLU A 40 13.74 3.01 -1.64
CA GLU A 40 14.05 2.13 -2.77
C GLU A 40 14.06 0.63 -2.39
N LYS A 41 14.39 0.32 -1.14
CA LYS A 41 14.72 -1.05 -0.73
C LYS A 41 13.82 -1.62 0.36
N MET A 42 13.24 -0.76 1.21
CA MET A 42 12.40 -1.23 2.31
C MET A 42 10.99 -1.57 1.81
N ASP A 43 10.52 -2.78 2.09
CA ASP A 43 9.20 -3.24 1.63
C ASP A 43 8.13 -3.28 2.73
N THR A 44 8.51 -3.32 3.99
CA THR A 44 7.57 -3.26 5.12
C THR A 44 7.37 -1.82 5.58
N LEU A 45 6.13 -1.34 5.51
CA LEU A 45 5.70 -0.04 6.01
C LEU A 45 4.51 -0.22 6.96
N TYR A 46 3.69 0.81 7.15
CA TYR A 46 2.62 0.79 8.14
C TYR A 46 1.41 -0.07 7.78
N LYS A 47 1.18 -0.35 6.49
CA LYS A 47 -0.04 -1.04 6.03
C LYS A 47 0.23 -2.47 5.58
N HIS A 48 -0.67 -3.35 6.00
CA HIS A 48 -0.76 -4.73 5.54
C HIS A 48 -2.00 -4.87 4.64
N ILE A 49 -1.79 -4.90 3.32
CA ILE A 49 -2.87 -5.00 2.33
C ILE A 49 -2.50 -6.10 1.34
N PRO A 50 -2.86 -7.37 1.63
CA PRO A 50 -2.46 -8.53 0.85
C PRO A 50 -3.34 -8.67 -0.43
N PHE A 51 -3.40 -7.60 -1.19
CA PHE A 51 -4.13 -7.47 -2.44
C PHE A 51 -3.21 -6.98 -3.56
N TYR A 52 -3.28 -7.64 -4.70
CA TYR A 52 -2.62 -7.18 -5.91
C TYR A 52 -3.45 -7.40 -7.17
N ILE A 53 -3.10 -6.65 -8.20
CA ILE A 53 -3.66 -6.77 -9.54
C ILE A 53 -2.58 -7.36 -10.44
N ARG A 54 -2.88 -8.51 -11.04
CA ARG A 54 -2.09 -9.07 -12.14
C ARG A 54 -2.64 -8.58 -13.46
N LEU A 55 -1.81 -7.90 -14.23
CA LEU A 55 -2.11 -7.50 -15.60
C LEU A 55 -1.27 -8.34 -16.56
N ARG A 56 -1.92 -9.16 -17.37
CA ARG A 56 -1.28 -9.89 -18.48
C ARG A 56 -1.14 -8.96 -19.68
N ARG A 57 0.08 -8.56 -20.02
CA ARG A 57 0.34 -7.57 -21.07
C ARG A 57 -0.11 -8.05 -22.46
N ALA A 58 0.14 -9.30 -22.79
CA ALA A 58 -0.24 -9.88 -24.09
C ALA A 58 -1.75 -9.76 -24.39
N THR A 59 -2.61 -9.92 -23.38
CA THR A 59 -4.07 -9.87 -23.54
C THR A 59 -4.69 -8.58 -23.03
N ARG A 60 -3.91 -7.72 -22.32
CA ARG A 60 -4.36 -6.53 -21.61
C ARG A 60 -5.45 -6.79 -20.59
N LYS A 61 -5.59 -8.04 -20.14
CA LYS A 61 -6.58 -8.43 -19.14
C LYS A 61 -5.99 -8.40 -17.74
N ALA A 62 -6.78 -7.88 -16.80
CA ALA A 62 -6.43 -7.80 -15.40
C ALA A 62 -7.31 -8.72 -14.54
N VAL A 63 -6.72 -9.26 -13.48
CA VAL A 63 -7.40 -9.98 -12.40
C VAL A 63 -6.84 -9.49 -11.06
N GLY A 64 -7.70 -9.26 -10.09
CA GLY A 64 -7.32 -9.00 -8.70
C GLY A 64 -7.17 -10.29 -7.93
N VAL A 65 -6.19 -10.32 -7.05
CA VAL A 65 -5.93 -11.43 -6.14
C VAL A 65 -5.86 -10.86 -4.74
N TYR A 66 -6.78 -11.26 -3.88
CA TYR A 66 -6.87 -10.80 -2.50
C TYR A 66 -6.85 -12.00 -1.56
N TYR A 67 -5.86 -12.03 -0.67
CA TYR A 67 -5.78 -12.99 0.43
C TYR A 67 -6.33 -12.33 1.70
N ASN A 68 -7.50 -12.75 2.15
CA ASN A 68 -8.09 -12.25 3.39
C ASN A 68 -7.44 -12.92 4.61
N ASN A 69 -6.15 -12.71 4.76
CA ASN A 69 -5.33 -13.25 5.83
C ASN A 69 -4.33 -12.16 6.25
N PHE A 70 -4.31 -11.82 7.54
CA PHE A 70 -3.50 -10.72 8.08
C PHE A 70 -2.34 -11.20 8.96
N TYR A 71 -2.01 -12.48 8.92
CA TYR A 71 -0.74 -12.96 9.43
C TYR A 71 0.42 -12.42 8.60
N GLU A 72 1.61 -12.31 9.21
CA GLU A 72 2.80 -11.98 8.45
C GLU A 72 2.92 -12.94 7.26
N SER A 73 3.14 -12.37 6.09
CA SER A 73 3.19 -13.14 4.86
C SER A 73 4.18 -12.59 3.87
N VAL A 74 4.51 -13.38 2.87
CA VAL A 74 5.40 -12.98 1.79
C VAL A 74 4.76 -13.26 0.44
N PHE A 75 5.07 -12.39 -0.52
CA PHE A 75 4.75 -12.55 -1.93
C PHE A 75 6.03 -12.63 -2.74
N ASN A 76 6.25 -13.75 -3.41
CA ASN A 76 7.24 -13.87 -4.46
C ASN A 76 6.58 -13.59 -5.80
N MET A 77 6.94 -12.52 -6.45
CA MET A 77 6.37 -12.10 -7.73
C MET A 77 7.26 -12.48 -8.91
N GLY A 78 7.86 -13.68 -8.86
CA GLY A 78 8.74 -14.21 -9.91
C GLY A 78 10.20 -13.78 -9.75
N CYS A 79 10.66 -13.46 -8.53
CA CYS A 79 12.07 -13.19 -8.26
C CYS A 79 12.92 -14.45 -8.23
N GLU A 80 12.33 -15.58 -7.86
CA GLU A 80 13.01 -16.87 -7.88
C GLU A 80 13.11 -17.43 -9.30
N LYS A 81 14.23 -18.08 -9.56
CA LYS A 81 14.48 -18.78 -10.82
C LYS A 81 14.68 -20.26 -10.54
N SER A 82 14.00 -21.09 -11.32
CA SER A 82 14.21 -22.52 -11.33
C SER A 82 14.73 -22.95 -12.71
N ASN A 83 15.63 -23.92 -12.75
CA ASN A 83 16.07 -24.55 -13.99
C ASN A 83 15.07 -25.60 -14.49
N TYR A 84 14.10 -25.98 -13.65
CA TYR A 84 13.16 -27.08 -13.91
C TYR A 84 11.73 -26.62 -14.11
N TRP A 85 11.35 -25.49 -13.51
CA TRP A 85 10.00 -25.00 -13.51
C TRP A 85 9.87 -23.69 -14.28
N PRO A 86 8.75 -23.48 -14.99
CA PRO A 86 8.43 -22.16 -15.54
C PRO A 86 8.38 -21.10 -14.44
N ARG A 87 8.43 -19.84 -14.80
CA ARG A 87 8.28 -18.75 -13.84
C ARG A 87 6.97 -18.86 -13.07
N TYR A 88 7.02 -18.55 -11.79
CA TYR A 88 5.89 -18.64 -10.89
C TYR A 88 5.89 -17.49 -9.89
N THR A 89 4.70 -17.24 -9.34
CA THR A 89 4.49 -16.45 -8.14
C THR A 89 4.03 -17.35 -7.01
N TYR A 90 4.28 -16.96 -5.77
CA TYR A 90 3.64 -17.60 -4.63
C TYR A 90 3.35 -16.59 -3.52
N TRP A 91 2.40 -16.95 -2.69
CA TRP A 91 2.12 -16.37 -1.40
C TRP A 91 2.34 -17.42 -0.32
N GLN A 92 2.88 -16.98 0.81
CA GLN A 92 3.08 -17.81 2.00
C GLN A 92 2.78 -16.94 3.23
N ALA A 93 2.01 -17.46 4.18
CA ALA A 93 1.73 -16.80 5.46
C ALA A 93 2.21 -17.68 6.63
N ASP A 94 2.53 -17.03 7.74
CA ASP A 94 3.01 -17.71 8.95
C ASP A 94 1.89 -18.41 9.72
N GLY A 95 0.63 -18.13 9.38
CA GLY A 95 -0.53 -18.76 10.01
C GLY A 95 -1.85 -18.36 9.37
N GLY A 96 -2.94 -18.82 9.95
CA GLY A 96 -4.30 -18.55 9.47
C GLY A 96 -4.73 -19.44 8.31
N ASP A 97 -5.97 -19.23 7.85
CA ASP A 97 -6.56 -19.98 6.75
C ASP A 97 -6.25 -19.34 5.39
N ILE A 98 -6.41 -20.12 4.32
CA ILE A 98 -6.37 -19.62 2.97
C ILE A 98 -7.79 -19.15 2.58
N ASP A 99 -8.06 -17.86 2.75
CA ASP A 99 -9.28 -17.22 2.28
C ASP A 99 -8.92 -16.32 1.08
N LEU A 100 -9.12 -16.85 -0.13
CA LEU A 100 -8.66 -16.26 -1.38
C LEU A 100 -9.82 -15.78 -2.24
N PHE A 101 -9.80 -14.50 -2.59
CA PHE A 101 -10.71 -13.90 -3.55
C PHE A 101 -10.02 -13.62 -4.89
N LEU A 102 -10.58 -14.16 -5.96
CA LEU A 102 -10.17 -13.86 -7.34
C LEU A 102 -11.17 -12.90 -7.95
N LEU A 103 -10.74 -11.66 -8.15
CA LEU A 103 -11.59 -10.57 -8.63
C LEU A 103 -11.46 -10.43 -10.15
N ALA A 104 -12.33 -11.13 -10.87
CA ALA A 104 -12.39 -11.03 -12.32
C ALA A 104 -12.93 -9.65 -12.74
N GLY A 105 -12.24 -8.98 -13.66
CA GLY A 105 -12.69 -7.66 -14.11
C GLY A 105 -12.30 -7.34 -15.55
N GLY A 106 -11.35 -8.04 -16.10
CA GLY A 106 -10.84 -7.82 -17.45
C GLY A 106 -10.02 -6.53 -17.60
N SER A 107 -10.25 -5.50 -16.79
CA SER A 107 -9.47 -4.25 -16.74
C SER A 107 -9.10 -3.90 -15.31
N ILE A 108 -8.03 -3.13 -15.12
CA ILE A 108 -7.59 -2.65 -13.80
C ILE A 108 -8.72 -1.89 -13.11
N ARG A 109 -9.39 -0.98 -13.82
CA ARG A 109 -10.51 -0.19 -13.27
C ARG A 109 -11.61 -1.11 -12.68
N ARG A 110 -12.03 -2.13 -13.42
CA ARG A 110 -13.08 -3.04 -12.96
C ARG A 110 -12.62 -3.91 -11.78
N VAL A 111 -11.36 -4.29 -11.76
CA VAL A 111 -10.78 -5.02 -10.62
C VAL A 111 -10.79 -4.15 -9.36
N VAL A 112 -10.38 -2.88 -9.45
CA VAL A 112 -10.45 -1.93 -8.32
C VAL A 112 -11.88 -1.71 -7.86
N ASP A 113 -12.82 -1.58 -8.80
CA ASP A 113 -14.25 -1.41 -8.51
C ASP A 113 -14.80 -2.63 -7.73
N ASN A 114 -14.47 -3.83 -8.17
CA ASN A 114 -14.86 -5.08 -7.49
C ASN A 114 -14.19 -5.23 -6.12
N TYR A 115 -12.92 -4.87 -6.00
CA TYR A 115 -12.20 -4.90 -4.73
C TYR A 115 -12.82 -3.94 -3.71
N THR A 116 -13.09 -2.70 -4.11
CA THR A 116 -13.70 -1.72 -3.22
C THR A 116 -15.18 -2.02 -2.92
N LEU A 117 -15.87 -2.75 -3.78
CA LEU A 117 -17.20 -3.26 -3.48
C LEU A 117 -17.16 -4.34 -2.38
N LEU A 118 -16.13 -5.20 -2.41
CA LEU A 118 -15.93 -6.26 -1.42
C LEU A 118 -15.47 -5.71 -0.07
N THR A 119 -14.50 -4.79 -0.07
CA THR A 119 -13.82 -4.32 1.15
C THR A 119 -14.39 -3.01 1.71
N GLY A 120 -15.29 -2.37 0.99
CA GLY A 120 -15.84 -1.06 1.32
C GLY A 120 -15.28 0.05 0.43
N ARG A 121 -16.15 0.95 0.01
CA ARG A 121 -15.76 2.12 -0.78
C ARG A 121 -15.36 3.25 0.14
N PRO A 122 -14.29 4.02 -0.17
CA PRO A 122 -13.93 5.19 0.61
C PRO A 122 -15.02 6.26 0.52
N ALA A 123 -15.21 7.01 1.60
CA ALA A 123 -16.07 8.19 1.59
C ALA A 123 -15.48 9.27 0.66
N LEU A 124 -16.34 10.08 0.06
CA LEU A 124 -15.90 11.26 -0.65
C LEU A 124 -15.37 12.28 0.37
N LEU A 125 -14.07 12.50 0.34
CA LEU A 125 -13.41 13.42 1.26
C LEU A 125 -13.74 14.88 0.91
N PRO A 126 -13.91 15.76 1.90
CA PRO A 126 -14.00 17.20 1.66
C PRO A 126 -12.66 17.70 1.10
N LYS A 127 -12.72 18.75 0.26
CA LYS A 127 -11.54 19.28 -0.45
C LYS A 127 -10.37 19.62 0.49
N ARG A 128 -10.66 20.15 1.69
CA ARG A 128 -9.65 20.47 2.71
C ARG A 128 -8.85 19.25 3.20
N ALA A 129 -9.42 18.06 3.18
CA ALA A 129 -8.72 16.84 3.57
C ALA A 129 -7.70 16.35 2.52
N LEU A 130 -7.70 16.95 1.33
CA LEU A 130 -6.75 16.69 0.25
C LEU A 130 -5.65 17.77 0.16
N GLY A 131 -5.69 18.77 1.03
CA GLY A 131 -4.70 19.83 1.12
C GLY A 131 -3.54 19.46 2.06
N TYR A 132 -2.74 20.47 2.40
CA TYR A 132 -1.61 20.25 3.30
C TYR A 132 -2.08 19.95 4.74
N GLN A 133 -1.66 18.81 5.23
CA GLN A 133 -1.91 18.35 6.60
C GLN A 133 -0.58 18.33 7.36
N GLY A 134 -0.43 19.24 8.32
CA GLY A 134 0.74 19.28 9.19
C GLY A 134 0.65 18.22 10.30
N SER A 135 1.81 17.74 10.76
CA SER A 135 1.94 16.88 11.94
C SER A 135 3.34 17.00 12.52
N SER A 136 3.47 16.95 13.83
CA SER A 136 4.77 16.94 14.50
C SER A 136 4.66 16.27 15.87
N MET A 137 5.63 15.45 16.22
CA MET A 137 5.78 14.86 17.56
C MET A 137 6.24 15.90 18.61
N TYR A 138 6.78 17.04 18.17
CA TYR A 138 7.29 18.07 19.06
C TYR A 138 6.24 18.62 20.02
N TYR A 139 5.05 18.91 19.52
CA TYR A 139 4.00 19.54 20.33
C TYR A 139 3.43 18.62 21.42
N PRO A 140 3.11 17.33 21.17
CA PRO A 140 2.70 16.41 22.22
C PRO A 140 3.75 16.17 23.31
N GLU A 141 5.02 16.40 23.02
CA GLU A 141 6.16 16.23 23.95
C GLU A 141 6.43 17.48 24.83
N LEU A 142 5.74 18.59 24.59
CA LEU A 142 5.83 19.77 25.44
C LEU A 142 5.18 19.51 26.81
N GLU A 143 5.85 19.92 27.88
CA GLU A 143 5.33 19.74 29.24
C GLU A 143 4.06 20.57 29.53
N LYS A 144 3.93 21.73 28.86
CA LYS A 144 2.83 22.70 29.06
C LYS A 144 2.52 23.41 27.74
N ASP A 145 1.28 23.91 27.68
CA ASP A 145 0.81 24.86 26.65
C ASP A 145 1.02 24.34 25.20
N SER A 146 0.91 23.02 25.01
CA SER A 146 1.10 22.38 23.70
C SER A 146 0.01 22.76 22.69
N ASP A 147 -1.20 23.01 23.13
CA ASP A 147 -2.32 23.51 22.35
C ASP A 147 -2.07 24.94 21.85
N ASP A 148 -1.63 25.84 22.75
CA ASP A 148 -1.26 27.21 22.38
C ASP A 148 -0.09 27.21 21.37
N ALA A 149 0.93 26.39 21.60
CA ALA A 149 2.06 26.26 20.67
C ALA A 149 1.66 25.77 19.26
N VAL A 150 0.66 24.90 19.14
CA VAL A 150 0.10 24.49 17.83
C VAL A 150 -0.65 25.64 17.18
N LEU A 151 -1.44 26.40 17.94
CA LEU A 151 -2.17 27.56 17.41
C LEU A 151 -1.20 28.65 16.91
N ASP A 152 -0.17 28.97 17.69
CA ASP A 152 0.88 29.93 17.33
C ASP A 152 1.62 29.49 16.04
N PHE A 153 1.92 28.21 15.91
CA PHE A 153 2.50 27.64 14.69
C PHE A 153 1.58 27.82 13.47
N ILE A 154 0.29 27.53 13.63
CA ILE A 154 -0.69 27.68 12.56
C ILE A 154 -0.84 29.13 12.15
N ASP A 155 -0.86 30.05 13.10
CA ASP A 155 -0.96 31.48 12.79
C ASP A 155 0.30 32.00 12.11
N THR A 156 1.50 31.59 12.55
CA THR A 156 2.76 31.89 11.87
C THR A 156 2.75 31.40 10.41
N ILE A 157 2.35 30.15 10.16
CA ILE A 157 2.26 29.62 8.80
C ILE A 157 1.30 30.42 7.91
N LYS A 158 0.16 30.84 8.45
CA LYS A 158 -0.80 31.66 7.72
C LYS A 158 -0.26 33.06 7.43
N GLU A 159 0.41 33.70 8.40
CA GLU A 159 1.05 35.00 8.22
C GLU A 159 2.15 34.97 7.15
N GLU A 160 2.90 33.89 7.09
CA GLU A 160 3.94 33.65 6.05
C GLU A 160 3.34 33.24 4.70
N GLY A 161 2.01 33.07 4.60
CA GLY A 161 1.30 32.79 3.35
C GLY A 161 1.37 31.33 2.90
N PHE A 162 1.74 30.39 3.75
CA PHE A 162 1.69 28.97 3.43
C PHE A 162 0.27 28.42 3.63
N PRO A 163 -0.30 27.71 2.62
CA PRO A 163 -1.60 27.09 2.77
C PRO A 163 -1.50 25.88 3.69
N ILE A 164 -2.30 25.86 4.76
CA ILE A 164 -2.46 24.72 5.65
C ILE A 164 -3.96 24.44 5.82
N ASP A 165 -4.37 23.18 5.64
CA ASP A 165 -5.76 22.75 5.71
C ASP A 165 -6.11 21.98 6.98
N GLY A 166 -5.12 21.45 7.67
CA GLY A 166 -5.28 20.77 8.95
C GLY A 166 -3.96 20.51 9.67
N PHE A 167 -4.06 20.19 10.94
CA PHE A 167 -2.95 19.77 11.77
C PHE A 167 -3.36 18.55 12.59
N HIS A 168 -2.48 17.56 12.71
CA HIS A 168 -2.68 16.34 13.48
C HIS A 168 -1.63 16.25 14.61
N LEU A 169 -2.08 15.92 15.80
CA LEU A 169 -1.27 15.62 16.97
C LEU A 169 -1.06 14.11 17.09
#